data_0e4e7fa4a753636225f620749147fa06
#
_entry.id   0e4e7fa4a753636225f620749147fa06
#
_cell.length_a   1.000
_cell.length_b   1.000
_cell.length_c   1.000
_cell.angle_alpha   90.00
_cell.angle_beta   90.00
_cell.angle_gamma   90.00
#
_symmetry.space_group_name_H-M   'P 1'
#
loop_
_entity.id
_entity.type
_entity.pdbx_description
1 polymer ?
#
loop_
_entity_poly.entity_id
_entity_poly.type
_entity_poly.pdbx_seq_one_letter_code
_entity_poly.pdbx_strand_id
1 'polypeptide(L)'
;MGKFVIKQTSDGGYSFNLVASNGEVIGTSQTYRSLSSAKGGVESVRKNYYAKVEDQTYETFDKIRHPKFELYKDNGGEFRFRLKAMNGEIVLASEGYTTKASAKNGIESVRRNAEESTVVIQE
;
A
#
# COMPACT_ATOMS: atom_id res chain seq x y z
N MET A 1 -6.28 -15.47 -1.99
CA MET A 1 -4.95 -15.22 -1.50
C MET A 1 -4.17 -14.34 -2.48
N GLY A 2 -3.56 -13.28 -1.99
CA GLY A 2 -2.84 -12.35 -2.84
C GLY A 2 -1.36 -12.70 -3.00
N LYS A 3 -0.63 -11.85 -3.68
CA LYS A 3 0.81 -11.99 -3.82
C LYS A 3 1.47 -10.62 -3.89
N PHE A 4 2.71 -10.55 -3.42
CA PHE A 4 3.58 -9.40 -3.66
C PHE A 4 4.45 -9.74 -4.86
N VAL A 5 4.41 -8.89 -5.87
CA VAL A 5 5.23 -9.07 -7.07
C VAL A 5 6.32 -8.02 -7.08
N ILE A 6 7.57 -8.44 -6.91
CA ILE A 6 8.73 -7.55 -6.94
C ILE A 6 9.31 -7.58 -8.35
N LYS A 7 9.56 -6.42 -8.92
CA LYS A 7 10.16 -6.32 -10.25
C LYS A 7 11.19 -5.20 -10.28
N GLN A 8 12.15 -5.33 -11.19
CA GLN A 8 13.15 -4.31 -11.41
C GLN A 8 12.52 -3.15 -12.19
N THR A 9 12.83 -1.92 -11.76
CA THR A 9 12.35 -0.72 -12.44
C THR A 9 13.29 -0.34 -13.58
N SER A 10 12.87 0.55 -14.46
CA SER A 10 13.65 0.97 -15.61
C SER A 10 14.97 1.66 -15.24
N ASP A 11 15.04 2.23 -14.05
CA ASP A 11 16.26 2.92 -13.56
C ASP A 11 17.18 2.02 -12.74
N GLY A 12 16.91 0.71 -12.74
CA GLY A 12 17.75 -0.26 -12.03
C GLY A 12 17.37 -0.51 -10.58
N GLY A 13 16.33 0.14 -10.10
CA GLY A 13 15.81 -0.10 -8.76
C GLY A 13 14.82 -1.26 -8.73
N TYR A 14 14.10 -1.39 -7.62
CA TYR A 14 13.09 -2.43 -7.42
C TYR A 14 11.86 -1.84 -6.78
N SER A 15 10.70 -2.28 -7.24
CA SER A 15 9.42 -1.94 -6.61
C SER A 15 8.57 -3.20 -6.53
N PHE A 16 7.51 -3.14 -5.73
CA PHE A 16 6.58 -4.26 -5.67
C PHE A 16 5.14 -3.77 -5.74
N ASN A 17 4.29 -4.67 -6.20
CA ASN A 17 2.84 -4.49 -6.17
C ASN A 17 2.26 -5.54 -5.24
N LEU A 18 1.24 -5.16 -4.50
CA LEU A 18 0.38 -6.13 -3.82
C LEU A 18 -0.78 -6.43 -4.77
N VAL A 19 -0.89 -7.67 -5.19
CA VAL A 19 -1.88 -8.11 -6.16
C VAL A 19 -2.89 -9.02 -5.46
N ALA A 20 -4.17 -8.72 -5.62
CA ALA A 20 -5.25 -9.53 -5.04
C ALA A 20 -5.41 -10.84 -5.81
N SER A 21 -6.17 -11.77 -5.24
CA SER A 21 -6.40 -13.08 -5.86
C SER A 21 -7.10 -12.98 -7.21
N ASN A 22 -7.84 -11.89 -7.47
CA ASN A 22 -8.48 -11.66 -8.78
C ASN A 22 -7.54 -11.02 -9.80
N GLY A 23 -6.27 -10.79 -9.44
CA GLY A 23 -5.28 -10.21 -10.34
C GLY A 23 -5.21 -8.68 -10.32
N GLU A 24 -6.05 -8.01 -9.55
CA GLU A 24 -6.01 -6.56 -9.46
C GLU A 24 -4.88 -6.08 -8.56
N VAL A 25 -4.20 -5.00 -8.98
CA VAL A 25 -3.16 -4.35 -8.17
C VAL A 25 -3.86 -3.50 -7.12
N ILE A 26 -3.64 -3.84 -5.84
CA ILE A 26 -4.24 -3.12 -4.72
C ILE A 26 -3.40 -1.90 -4.36
N GLY A 27 -2.09 -2.04 -4.44
CA GLY A 27 -1.18 -0.95 -4.11
C GLY A 27 0.22 -1.21 -4.64
N THR A 28 1.01 -0.16 -4.67
CA THR A 28 2.37 -0.15 -5.22
C THR A 28 3.32 0.47 -4.23
N SER A 29 4.53 -0.07 -4.15
CA SER A 29 5.58 0.48 -3.29
C SER A 29 6.30 1.64 -3.98
N GLN A 30 7.12 2.35 -3.20
CA GLN A 30 8.14 3.23 -3.76
C GLN A 30 9.23 2.38 -4.43
N THR A 31 10.16 3.05 -5.11
CA THR A 31 11.32 2.37 -5.70
C THR A 31 12.43 2.23 -4.67
N TYR A 32 12.94 1.01 -4.53
CA TYR A 32 14.04 0.68 -3.62
C TYR A 32 15.32 0.49 -4.44
N ARG A 33 16.47 0.74 -3.81
CA ARG A 33 17.76 0.60 -4.48
C ARG A 33 18.18 -0.83 -4.69
N SER A 34 17.72 -1.75 -3.85
CA SER A 34 18.13 -3.15 -3.90
C SER A 34 16.95 -4.07 -3.73
N LEU A 35 17.12 -5.31 -4.18
CA LEU A 35 16.13 -6.36 -3.98
C LEU A 35 15.90 -6.61 -2.49
N SER A 36 16.97 -6.58 -1.70
CA SER A 36 16.88 -6.77 -0.25
C SER A 36 16.01 -5.71 0.39
N SER A 37 16.18 -4.43 0.01
CA SER A 37 15.35 -3.34 0.53
C SER A 37 13.89 -3.48 0.12
N ALA A 38 13.63 -3.91 -1.12
CA ALA A 38 12.26 -4.15 -1.57
C ALA A 38 11.60 -5.27 -0.76
N LYS A 39 12.33 -6.34 -0.47
CA LYS A 39 11.84 -7.42 0.40
C LYS A 39 11.53 -6.91 1.80
N GLY A 40 12.37 -6.00 2.31
CA GLY A 40 12.12 -5.34 3.58
C GLY A 40 10.83 -4.54 3.57
N GLY A 41 10.54 -3.87 2.46
CA GLY A 41 9.27 -3.16 2.27
C GLY A 41 8.07 -4.09 2.30
N VAL A 42 8.17 -5.25 1.67
CA VAL A 42 7.11 -6.27 1.72
C VAL A 42 6.85 -6.68 3.16
N GLU A 43 7.92 -6.95 3.94
CA GLU A 43 7.77 -7.33 5.35
C GLU A 43 7.15 -6.19 6.16
N SER A 44 7.44 -4.95 5.81
CA SER A 44 6.84 -3.80 6.47
C SER A 44 5.32 -3.75 6.24
N VAL A 45 4.86 -4.06 5.02
CA VAL A 45 3.41 -4.17 4.75
C VAL A 45 2.80 -5.29 5.58
N ARG A 46 3.47 -6.43 5.64
CA ARG A 46 3.00 -7.57 6.44
C ARG A 46 2.90 -7.27 7.93
N LYS A 47 3.79 -6.43 8.45
CA LYS A 47 3.75 -6.03 9.85
C LYS A 47 2.66 -5.02 10.14
N ASN A 48 2.28 -4.21 9.16
CA ASN A 48 1.46 -3.02 9.41
C ASN A 48 0.07 -3.07 8.77
N TYR A 49 -0.30 -4.17 8.10
CA TYR A 49 -1.58 -4.26 7.39
C TYR A 49 -2.81 -4.04 8.28
N TYR A 50 -2.67 -4.23 9.57
CA TYR A 50 -3.76 -4.09 10.54
C TYR A 50 -3.91 -2.65 11.06
N ALA A 51 -3.09 -1.73 10.60
CA ALA A 51 -3.06 -0.36 11.10
C ALA A 51 -4.42 0.33 10.95
N LYS A 52 -4.68 1.27 11.84
CA LYS A 52 -5.92 2.05 11.81
C LYS A 52 -5.91 3.02 10.64
N VAL A 53 -7.11 3.44 10.24
CA VAL A 53 -7.29 4.40 9.15
C VAL A 53 -7.44 5.80 9.71
N GLU A 54 -6.56 6.71 9.27
CA GLU A 54 -6.72 8.14 9.51
C GLU A 54 -7.47 8.71 8.31
N ASP A 55 -8.69 9.14 8.52
CA ASP A 55 -9.55 9.65 7.45
C ASP A 55 -9.31 11.14 7.26
N GLN A 56 -8.50 11.48 6.27
CA GLN A 56 -8.13 12.86 5.94
C GLN A 56 -9.09 13.49 4.92
N THR A 57 -10.22 12.84 4.62
CA THR A 57 -11.19 13.38 3.66
C THR A 57 -12.05 14.48 4.26
N TYR A 58 -12.07 14.61 5.59
CA TYR A 58 -12.76 15.67 6.29
C TYR A 58 -11.82 16.85 6.48
N GLU A 59 -12.39 18.05 6.58
CA GLU A 59 -11.61 19.28 6.79
C GLU A 59 -10.79 19.22 8.08
N THR A 60 -11.37 18.66 9.14
CA THR A 60 -10.66 18.38 10.39
C THR A 60 -10.77 16.90 10.69
N PHE A 61 -9.69 16.31 11.18
CA PHE A 61 -9.66 14.90 11.53
C PHE A 61 -8.67 14.67 12.67
N ASP A 62 -8.89 13.58 13.40
CA ASP A 62 -7.98 13.16 14.47
C ASP A 62 -6.74 12.51 13.88
N LYS A 63 -5.58 13.01 14.28
CA LYS A 63 -4.31 12.43 13.85
C LYS A 63 -4.04 11.15 14.63
N ILE A 64 -3.64 10.11 13.90
CA ILE A 64 -3.33 8.80 14.45
C ILE A 64 -1.82 8.62 14.42
N ARG A 65 -1.29 7.94 15.42
CA ARG A 65 0.15 7.60 15.45
C ARG A 65 0.47 6.53 14.41
N HIS A 66 1.69 6.56 13.90
CA HIS A 66 2.19 5.51 13.02
C HIS A 66 2.29 4.17 13.79
N PRO A 67 2.07 3.04 13.11
CA PRO A 67 1.71 2.91 11.70
C PRO A 67 0.24 3.26 11.47
N LYS A 68 -0.09 3.67 10.25
CA LYS A 68 -1.47 4.02 9.91
C LYS A 68 -1.71 3.95 8.41
N PHE A 69 -2.97 3.74 8.03
CA PHE A 69 -3.44 4.05 6.70
C PHE A 69 -3.89 5.50 6.69
N GLU A 70 -3.50 6.25 5.67
CA GLU A 70 -4.03 7.59 5.42
C GLU A 70 -4.97 7.52 4.24
N LEU A 71 -6.22 7.87 4.44
CA LEU A 71 -7.25 7.94 3.41
C LEU A 71 -7.47 9.40 3.08
N TYR A 72 -7.27 9.78 1.83
CA TYR A 72 -7.32 11.19 1.45
C TYR A 72 -7.89 11.35 0.04
N LYS A 73 -8.27 12.58 -0.29
CA LYS A 73 -8.74 12.95 -1.62
C LYS A 73 -7.61 13.70 -2.31
N ASP A 74 -7.25 13.25 -3.52
CA ASP A 74 -6.15 13.89 -4.26
C ASP A 74 -6.63 15.17 -4.96
N ASN A 75 -5.70 15.86 -5.62
CA ASN A 75 -6.00 17.12 -6.30
C ASN A 75 -6.94 16.95 -7.48
N GLY A 76 -7.01 15.75 -8.04
CA GLY A 76 -7.92 15.43 -9.14
C GLY A 76 -9.32 15.02 -8.68
N GLY A 77 -9.56 14.97 -7.39
CA GLY A 77 -10.86 14.61 -6.83
C GLY A 77 -11.06 13.12 -6.60
N GLU A 78 -10.03 12.30 -6.79
CA GLU A 78 -10.12 10.88 -6.52
C GLU A 78 -9.67 10.54 -5.11
N PHE A 79 -10.19 9.44 -4.59
CA PHE A 79 -9.84 8.97 -3.24
C PHE A 79 -8.70 7.98 -3.34
N ARG A 80 -7.72 8.15 -2.45
CA ARG A 80 -6.52 7.32 -2.40
C ARG A 80 -6.22 6.95 -0.97
N PHE A 81 -5.46 5.89 -0.79
CA PHE A 81 -4.91 5.55 0.52
C PHE A 81 -3.43 5.22 0.39
N ARG A 82 -2.75 5.35 1.51
CA ARG A 82 -1.37 4.90 1.63
C ARG A 82 -1.15 4.33 3.02
N LEU A 83 -0.28 3.34 3.10
CA LEU A 83 0.07 2.72 4.37
C LEU A 83 1.44 3.25 4.79
N LYS A 84 1.49 3.82 5.98
CA LYS A 84 2.74 4.31 6.56
C LYS A 84 3.18 3.37 7.67
N ALA A 85 4.46 3.04 7.66
CA ALA A 85 5.08 2.20 8.68
C ALA A 85 5.34 3.00 9.96
N MET A 86 5.86 2.33 10.97
CA MET A 86 6.15 2.93 12.27
C MET A 86 7.06 4.15 12.17
N ASN A 87 8.01 4.15 11.22
CA ASN A 87 8.93 5.26 11.00
C ASN A 87 8.36 6.39 10.14
N GLY A 88 7.08 6.28 9.74
CA GLY A 88 6.42 7.29 8.92
C GLY A 88 6.64 7.15 7.42
N GLU A 89 7.42 6.19 6.97
CA GLU A 89 7.63 5.99 5.55
C GLU A 89 6.43 5.33 4.88
N ILE A 90 6.13 5.74 3.64
CA ILE A 90 5.06 5.14 2.85
C ILE A 90 5.56 3.81 2.30
N VAL A 91 4.93 2.72 2.70
CA VAL A 91 5.32 1.39 2.26
C VAL A 91 4.39 0.83 1.18
N LEU A 92 3.20 1.41 1.04
CA LEU A 92 2.25 1.00 0.00
C LEU A 92 1.34 2.18 -0.31
N ALA A 93 1.04 2.41 -1.58
CA ALA A 93 0.13 3.47 -2.01
C ALA A 93 -0.83 2.93 -3.06
N SER A 94 -2.09 3.32 -2.97
CA SER A 94 -3.11 2.90 -3.91
C SER A 94 -3.14 3.80 -5.14
N GLU A 95 -3.83 3.35 -6.17
CA GLU A 95 -4.25 4.20 -7.26
C GLU A 95 -5.48 5.01 -6.83
N GLY A 96 -5.98 5.88 -7.73
CA GLY A 96 -7.17 6.68 -7.43
C GLY A 96 -8.45 5.91 -7.60
N TYR A 97 -9.37 6.08 -6.65
CA TYR A 97 -10.72 5.53 -6.70
C TYR A 97 -11.72 6.65 -6.89
N THR A 98 -12.79 6.37 -7.62
CA THR A 98 -13.83 7.39 -7.87
C THR A 98 -14.68 7.67 -6.66
N THR A 99 -14.79 6.71 -5.72
CA THR A 99 -15.59 6.87 -4.50
C THR A 99 -14.78 6.55 -3.27
N LYS A 100 -15.18 7.17 -2.16
CA LYS A 100 -14.57 6.88 -0.85
C LYS A 100 -14.81 5.43 -0.44
N ALA A 101 -16.00 4.90 -0.74
CA ALA A 101 -16.32 3.51 -0.42
C ALA A 101 -15.38 2.54 -1.12
N SER A 102 -15.07 2.80 -2.39
CA SER A 102 -14.13 1.95 -3.15
C SER A 102 -12.72 2.00 -2.55
N ALA A 103 -12.26 3.19 -2.13
CA ALA A 103 -10.97 3.33 -1.48
C ALA A 103 -10.93 2.55 -0.16
N LYS A 104 -11.99 2.61 0.64
CA LYS A 104 -12.09 1.84 1.88
C LYS A 104 -12.06 0.33 1.60
N ASN A 105 -12.71 -0.11 0.55
CA ASN A 105 -12.67 -1.52 0.13
C ASN A 105 -11.25 -1.91 -0.26
N GLY A 106 -10.50 -1.00 -0.87
CA GLY A 106 -9.09 -1.21 -1.19
C GLY A 106 -8.25 -1.45 0.06
N ILE A 107 -8.48 -0.67 1.11
CA ILE A 107 -7.79 -0.86 2.40
C ILE A 107 -8.12 -2.25 2.96
N GLU A 108 -9.39 -2.65 2.94
CA GLU A 108 -9.79 -3.98 3.41
C GLU A 108 -9.18 -5.08 2.55
N SER A 109 -9.00 -4.84 1.26
CA SER A 109 -8.32 -5.78 0.37
C SER A 109 -6.85 -5.95 0.76
N VAL A 110 -6.16 -4.86 1.15
CA VAL A 110 -4.80 -4.96 1.69
C VAL A 110 -4.80 -5.86 2.92
N ARG A 111 -5.72 -5.64 3.84
CA ARG A 111 -5.81 -6.42 5.08
C ARG A 111 -6.04 -7.90 4.81
N ARG A 112 -6.91 -8.23 3.84
CA ARG A 112 -7.20 -9.61 3.50
C ARG A 112 -6.05 -10.32 2.80
N ASN A 113 -5.27 -9.59 2.02
CA ASN A 113 -4.28 -10.20 1.13
C ASN A 113 -2.84 -10.11 1.63
N ALA A 114 -2.52 -9.15 2.50
CA ALA A 114 -1.12 -8.90 2.86
C ALA A 114 -0.51 -10.00 3.72
N GLU A 115 -1.25 -10.50 4.71
CA GLU A 115 -0.70 -11.42 5.70
C GLU A 115 -0.23 -12.74 5.08
N GLU A 116 -1.06 -13.32 4.22
CA GLU A 116 -0.80 -14.65 3.66
C GLU A 116 -0.28 -14.62 2.23
N SER A 117 0.10 -13.46 1.74
CA SER A 117 0.58 -13.32 0.37
C SER A 117 1.93 -13.96 0.18
N THR A 118 2.11 -14.63 -0.96
CA THR A 118 3.43 -15.12 -1.36
C THR A 118 4.21 -13.98 -2.01
N VAL A 119 5.54 -14.12 -2.03
CA VAL A 119 6.41 -13.16 -2.69
C VAL A 119 6.91 -13.76 -3.99
N VAL A 120 6.66 -13.06 -5.09
CA VAL A 120 7.09 -13.47 -6.42
C VAL A 120 8.08 -12.43 -6.92
N ILE A 121 9.25 -12.89 -7.36
CA ILE A 121 10.26 -12.00 -7.97
C ILE A 121 10.15 -12.17 -9.47
N GLN A 122 9.77 -11.10 -10.14
CA GLN A 122 9.61 -11.11 -11.58
C GLN A 122 10.88 -10.59 -12.24
N GLU A 123 11.44 -11.37 -13.10
CA GLU A 123 12.68 -11.02 -13.82
C GLU A 123 12.42 -10.47 -15.22
#